data_6e7b60f3a884917a2987878875b5f4e7
#
_entry.id   6e7b60f3a884917a2987878875b5f4e7
#
_cell.length_a   1.000
_cell.length_b   1.000
_cell.length_c   1.000
_cell.angle_alpha   90.00
_cell.angle_beta   90.00
_cell.angle_gamma   90.00
#
_symmetry.space_group_name_H-M   'P 1'
#
loop_
_entity.id
_entity.type
_entity.pdbx_description
1 polymer ?
#
loop_
_entity_poly.entity_id
_entity_poly.type
_entity_poly.pdbx_seq_one_letter_code
_entity_poly.pdbx_strand_id
1 'polypeptide(L)'
;MRWQQKTAYEIVSRDWSSDVCSSDLIYSAVISGIIYPIEAHWTWGNGFLVNMGFHDYAGSNCIHMVGGICALIGAAFLGPRIGKFSKDKDGKITKVNAIPGHNLDIGSLGVFILWLGWYGFNGAAATDVPTLGSIFLTTTVAPAVATVVCMAFTWIKYGKPDVSMCLNASLAGLVAITAPCDVTDCVGAAIIGAVAGILVVFGVWFVDNVLHVDDPVGAVAVHMFNGIWGTIAVGLFATSSAPGFELAGIKEGLFYGGGFKQLGLQFVGMFI
;
A
#
# COMPACT_ATOMS: atom_id res chain seq x y z
N MET A 1 41.47 7.43 -6.19
CA MET A 1 40.31 6.98 -5.39
C MET A 1 39.68 8.09 -4.52
N ARG A 2 40.43 8.93 -3.82
CA ARG A 2 39.84 10.00 -2.97
C ARG A 2 39.08 11.11 -3.74
N TRP A 3 39.46 11.40 -4.97
CA TRP A 3 38.84 12.45 -5.80
C TRP A 3 37.44 12.04 -6.31
N GLN A 4 37.25 10.80 -6.72
CA GLN A 4 35.95 10.30 -7.17
C GLN A 4 34.90 10.19 -6.03
N GLN A 5 35.37 9.87 -4.80
CA GLN A 5 34.48 9.83 -3.65
C GLN A 5 34.02 11.22 -3.20
N LYS A 6 34.89 12.25 -3.26
CA LYS A 6 34.51 13.64 -2.95
C LYS A 6 33.52 14.19 -3.97
N THR A 7 33.74 13.95 -5.25
CA THR A 7 32.86 14.42 -6.32
C THR A 7 31.49 13.75 -6.27
N ALA A 8 31.42 12.44 -5.97
CA ALA A 8 30.15 11.74 -5.79
C ALA A 8 29.38 12.24 -4.55
N TYR A 9 30.07 12.54 -3.45
CA TYR A 9 29.45 13.09 -2.24
C TYR A 9 28.98 14.54 -2.43
N GLU A 10 29.74 15.36 -3.14
CA GLU A 10 29.36 16.73 -3.48
C GLU A 10 28.21 16.79 -4.51
N ILE A 11 28.16 15.89 -5.47
CA ILE A 11 27.05 15.75 -6.43
C ILE A 11 25.79 15.31 -5.68
N VAL A 12 25.87 14.27 -4.85
CA VAL A 12 24.75 13.78 -4.03
C VAL A 12 24.26 14.87 -3.06
N SER A 13 25.15 15.67 -2.45
CA SER A 13 24.75 16.74 -1.54
C SER A 13 24.18 17.97 -2.24
N ARG A 14 24.56 18.25 -3.48
CA ARG A 14 23.97 19.33 -4.29
C ARG A 14 22.61 18.95 -4.90
N ASP A 15 22.48 17.73 -5.38
CA ASP A 15 21.21 17.24 -5.95
C ASP A 15 20.13 17.07 -4.87
N TRP A 16 20.51 16.79 -3.62
CA TRP A 16 19.56 16.67 -2.50
C TRP A 16 18.95 17.99 -2.04
N SER A 17 19.58 19.12 -2.34
CA SER A 17 19.16 20.40 -1.73
C SER A 17 18.36 21.34 -2.63
N SER A 18 18.30 21.11 -3.96
CA SER A 18 17.58 22.02 -4.87
C SER A 18 16.74 21.34 -5.93
N ASP A 19 17.26 20.32 -6.62
CA ASP A 19 16.55 19.77 -7.80
C ASP A 19 15.53 18.69 -7.43
N VAL A 20 15.81 17.86 -6.44
CA VAL A 20 14.87 16.82 -5.95
C VAL A 20 13.66 17.49 -5.30
N CYS A 21 13.85 18.49 -4.45
CA CYS A 21 12.75 19.22 -3.82
C CYS A 21 11.84 19.94 -4.83
N SER A 22 12.36 20.46 -5.91
CA SER A 22 11.56 21.17 -6.93
C SER A 22 10.73 20.20 -7.76
N SER A 23 11.28 19.06 -8.19
CA SER A 23 10.55 18.05 -8.94
C SER A 23 9.49 17.36 -8.08
N ASP A 24 9.79 17.07 -6.81
CA ASP A 24 8.85 16.49 -5.86
C ASP A 24 7.65 17.42 -5.60
N LEU A 25 7.91 18.73 -5.49
CA LEU A 25 6.85 19.72 -5.32
C LEU A 25 5.93 19.80 -6.55
N ILE A 26 6.48 19.80 -7.76
CA ILE A 26 5.69 19.83 -9.01
C ILE A 26 4.88 18.53 -9.14
N TYR A 27 5.51 17.38 -8.90
CA TYR A 27 4.86 16.08 -8.94
C TYR A 27 3.70 15.98 -7.92
N SER A 28 3.97 16.39 -6.69
CA SER A 28 2.98 16.43 -5.62
C SER A 28 1.83 17.41 -5.94
N ALA A 29 2.13 18.57 -6.51
CA ALA A 29 1.11 19.54 -6.92
C ALA A 29 0.18 18.99 -8.00
N VAL A 30 0.72 18.27 -9.00
CA VAL A 30 -0.08 17.65 -10.06
C VAL A 30 -0.95 16.51 -9.49
N ILE A 31 -0.38 15.63 -8.67
CA ILE A 31 -1.15 14.53 -8.08
C ILE A 31 -2.23 15.09 -7.15
N SER A 32 -1.88 15.97 -6.23
CA SER A 32 -2.83 16.49 -5.22
C SER A 32 -3.84 17.47 -5.79
N GLY A 33 -3.47 18.25 -6.79
CA GLY A 33 -4.31 19.31 -7.35
C GLY A 33 -5.16 18.88 -8.54
N ILE A 34 -4.79 17.82 -9.25
CA ILE A 34 -5.46 17.42 -10.49
C ILE A 34 -5.92 15.95 -10.42
N ILE A 35 -4.99 14.99 -10.23
CA ILE A 35 -5.31 13.56 -10.33
C ILE A 35 -6.22 13.14 -9.19
N TYR A 36 -5.78 13.34 -7.96
CA TYR A 36 -6.52 12.92 -6.77
C TYR A 36 -7.93 13.54 -6.67
N PRO A 37 -8.16 14.85 -6.89
CA PRO A 37 -9.51 15.39 -6.84
C PRO A 37 -10.48 14.78 -7.87
N ILE A 38 -9.99 14.38 -9.04
CA ILE A 38 -10.80 13.77 -10.10
C ILE A 38 -11.24 12.35 -9.65
N GLU A 39 -10.29 11.51 -9.25
CA GLU A 39 -10.58 10.12 -8.84
C GLU A 39 -11.35 10.06 -7.52
N ALA A 40 -11.04 10.94 -6.56
CA ALA A 40 -11.78 11.07 -5.31
C ALA A 40 -13.24 11.47 -5.54
N HIS A 41 -13.50 12.35 -6.51
CA HIS A 41 -14.85 12.67 -6.91
C HIS A 41 -15.61 11.45 -7.47
N TRP A 42 -14.96 10.63 -8.29
CA TRP A 42 -15.58 9.42 -8.82
C TRP A 42 -15.99 8.43 -7.72
N THR A 43 -15.17 8.33 -6.68
CA THR A 43 -15.33 7.36 -5.57
C THR A 43 -16.21 7.89 -4.44
N TRP A 44 -16.06 9.17 -4.02
CA TRP A 44 -16.71 9.72 -2.84
C TRP A 44 -17.61 10.94 -3.12
N GLY A 45 -17.40 11.63 -4.23
CA GLY A 45 -18.09 12.89 -4.55
C GLY A 45 -19.41 12.71 -5.32
N ASN A 46 -20.16 11.64 -5.10
CA ASN A 46 -21.34 11.24 -5.89
C ASN A 46 -21.02 11.03 -7.39
N GLY A 47 -19.77 10.68 -7.69
CA GLY A 47 -19.33 10.38 -9.04
C GLY A 47 -19.85 9.04 -9.54
N PHE A 48 -19.44 8.67 -10.76
CA PHE A 48 -20.04 7.52 -11.44
C PHE A 48 -19.66 6.18 -10.79
N LEU A 49 -18.49 6.04 -10.16
CA LEU A 49 -18.05 4.79 -9.53
C LEU A 49 -18.92 4.44 -8.32
N VAL A 50 -19.13 5.39 -7.39
CA VAL A 50 -20.00 5.15 -6.23
C VAL A 50 -21.44 4.89 -6.68
N ASN A 51 -21.93 5.60 -7.70
CA ASN A 51 -23.27 5.40 -8.24
C ASN A 51 -23.46 4.03 -8.92
N MET A 52 -22.37 3.40 -9.38
CA MET A 52 -22.38 2.02 -9.89
C MET A 52 -22.41 0.98 -8.77
N GLY A 53 -22.07 1.35 -7.53
CA GLY A 53 -21.92 0.47 -6.37
C GLY A 53 -20.47 0.02 -6.12
N PHE A 54 -19.48 0.70 -6.71
CA PHE A 54 -18.08 0.57 -6.29
C PHE A 54 -17.92 1.11 -4.87
N HIS A 55 -17.14 0.41 -4.04
CA HIS A 55 -16.91 0.80 -2.65
C HIS A 55 -15.42 0.84 -2.34
N ASP A 56 -14.97 1.95 -1.84
CA ASP A 56 -13.65 2.16 -1.27
C ASP A 56 -13.80 3.15 -0.11
N TYR A 57 -13.89 2.63 1.12
CA TYR A 57 -14.26 3.45 2.27
C TYR A 57 -13.27 4.58 2.54
N ALA A 58 -11.99 4.27 2.61
CA ALA A 58 -10.96 5.24 2.95
C ALA A 58 -9.77 5.28 1.98
N GLY A 59 -9.78 4.56 0.86
CA GLY A 59 -8.83 4.77 -0.21
C GLY A 59 -7.80 3.68 -0.48
N SER A 60 -8.12 2.38 -0.30
CA SER A 60 -7.21 1.33 -0.82
C SER A 60 -6.96 1.50 -2.31
N ASN A 61 -8.00 1.87 -3.08
CA ASN A 61 -7.91 2.12 -4.51
C ASN A 61 -7.39 3.53 -4.80
N CYS A 62 -8.25 4.52 -4.57
CA CYS A 62 -8.02 5.89 -5.06
C CYS A 62 -6.89 6.65 -4.34
N ILE A 63 -6.40 6.15 -3.19
CA ILE A 63 -5.22 6.73 -2.53
C ILE A 63 -4.02 5.81 -2.69
N HIS A 64 -4.15 4.56 -2.21
CA HIS A 64 -2.98 3.70 -2.08
C HIS A 64 -2.59 3.03 -3.39
N MET A 65 -3.53 2.45 -4.14
CA MET A 65 -3.21 1.84 -5.42
C MET A 65 -2.67 2.88 -6.41
N VAL A 66 -3.36 4.01 -6.55
CA VAL A 66 -2.93 5.10 -7.43
C VAL A 66 -1.60 5.68 -7.00
N GLY A 67 -1.41 5.96 -5.69
CA GLY A 67 -0.14 6.42 -5.16
C GLY A 67 1.01 5.44 -5.39
N GLY A 68 0.74 4.14 -5.24
CA GLY A 68 1.73 3.08 -5.51
C GLY A 68 2.07 2.93 -7.00
N ILE A 69 1.10 3.13 -7.91
CA ILE A 69 1.35 3.18 -9.37
C ILE A 69 2.20 4.40 -9.71
N CYS A 70 1.87 5.56 -9.16
CA CYS A 70 2.66 6.78 -9.32
C CYS A 70 4.09 6.59 -8.81
N ALA A 71 4.27 5.93 -7.66
CA ALA A 71 5.59 5.63 -7.10
C ALA A 71 6.39 4.67 -8.03
N LEU A 72 5.75 3.65 -8.59
CA LEU A 72 6.38 2.74 -9.55
C LEU A 72 6.87 3.47 -10.80
N ILE A 73 6.02 4.32 -11.36
CA ILE A 73 6.36 5.11 -12.55
C ILE A 73 7.50 6.09 -12.21
N GLY A 74 7.38 6.82 -11.11
CA GLY A 74 8.41 7.76 -10.65
C GLY A 74 9.76 7.08 -10.43
N ALA A 75 9.79 5.94 -9.74
CA ALA A 75 11.02 5.17 -9.51
C ALA A 75 11.63 4.65 -10.82
N ALA A 76 10.80 4.22 -11.78
CA ALA A 76 11.27 3.77 -13.08
C ALA A 76 11.91 4.92 -13.89
N PHE A 77 11.35 6.12 -13.82
CA PHE A 77 11.92 7.30 -14.50
C PHE A 77 13.19 7.82 -13.84
N LEU A 78 13.27 7.82 -12.51
CA LEU A 78 14.47 8.23 -11.77
C LEU A 78 15.63 7.26 -11.95
N GLY A 79 15.32 6.00 -12.18
CA GLY A 79 16.31 4.94 -12.28
C GLY A 79 16.83 4.45 -10.91
N PRO A 80 17.61 3.38 -10.91
CA PRO A 80 18.05 2.73 -9.68
C PRO A 80 19.18 3.51 -8.99
N ARG A 81 19.20 3.41 -7.67
CA ARG A 81 20.33 3.89 -6.83
C ARG A 81 21.64 3.21 -7.25
N ILE A 82 22.75 3.93 -7.11
CA ILE A 82 24.07 3.41 -7.42
C ILE A 82 24.32 2.11 -6.63
N GLY A 83 24.64 1.03 -7.34
CA GLY A 83 24.93 -0.26 -6.76
C GLY A 83 23.71 -1.16 -6.49
N LYS A 84 22.47 -0.72 -6.76
CA LYS A 84 21.28 -1.57 -6.61
C LYS A 84 21.30 -2.79 -7.52
N PHE A 85 21.68 -2.63 -8.77
CA PHE A 85 21.77 -3.71 -9.76
C PHE A 85 23.22 -3.88 -10.26
N SER A 86 23.78 -5.08 -10.09
CA SER A 86 25.04 -5.45 -10.72
C SER A 86 24.78 -5.91 -12.16
N LYS A 87 25.57 -5.43 -13.10
CA LYS A 87 25.45 -5.77 -14.53
C LYS A 87 26.72 -6.46 -15.03
N ASP A 88 26.59 -7.34 -16.01
CA ASP A 88 27.71 -7.90 -16.76
C ASP A 88 28.22 -6.93 -17.84
N LYS A 89 29.19 -7.41 -18.65
CA LYS A 89 29.77 -6.60 -19.71
C LYS A 89 28.80 -6.24 -20.83
N ASP A 90 27.73 -7.02 -20.96
CA ASP A 90 26.68 -6.83 -21.97
C ASP A 90 25.51 -5.99 -21.44
N GLY A 91 25.62 -5.46 -20.20
CA GLY A 91 24.61 -4.62 -19.55
C GLY A 91 23.45 -5.40 -18.93
N LYS A 92 23.47 -6.73 -18.93
CA LYS A 92 22.43 -7.57 -18.32
C LYS A 92 22.57 -7.59 -16.81
N ILE A 93 21.46 -7.44 -16.10
CA ILE A 93 21.41 -7.51 -14.63
C ILE A 93 21.72 -8.95 -14.20
N THR A 94 22.75 -9.11 -13.39
CA THR A 94 23.20 -10.40 -12.86
C THR A 94 22.89 -10.58 -11.39
N LYS A 95 22.69 -9.48 -10.65
CA LYS A 95 22.39 -9.52 -9.22
C LYS A 95 21.63 -8.28 -8.78
N VAL A 96 20.66 -8.49 -7.90
CA VAL A 96 19.99 -7.43 -7.13
C VAL A 96 20.66 -7.34 -5.76
N ASN A 97 21.17 -6.17 -5.41
CA ASN A 97 21.86 -5.94 -4.15
C ASN A 97 20.90 -5.28 -3.14
N ALA A 98 20.92 -5.77 -1.90
CA ALA A 98 20.22 -5.11 -0.81
C ALA A 98 20.94 -3.81 -0.43
N ILE A 99 20.18 -2.73 -0.28
CA ILE A 99 20.66 -1.47 0.27
C ILE A 99 19.86 -1.25 1.57
N PRO A 100 20.43 -1.63 2.74
CA PRO A 100 19.70 -1.55 4.00
C PRO A 100 19.46 -0.09 4.41
N GLY A 101 18.35 0.14 5.12
CA GLY A 101 18.09 1.41 5.77
C GLY A 101 19.13 1.72 6.85
N HIS A 102 19.27 3.00 7.16
CA HIS A 102 20.30 3.45 8.12
C HIS A 102 19.90 3.25 9.59
N ASN A 103 18.60 3.18 9.91
CA ASN A 103 18.12 3.07 11.29
C ASN A 103 16.72 2.42 11.34
N LEU A 104 16.67 1.17 11.77
CA LEU A 104 15.41 0.42 11.89
C LEU A 104 14.57 0.87 13.09
N ASP A 105 15.17 1.37 14.16
CA ASP A 105 14.45 1.85 15.35
C ASP A 105 13.61 3.09 15.02
N ILE A 106 14.19 4.04 14.28
CA ILE A 106 13.47 5.21 13.79
C ILE A 106 12.39 4.80 12.78
N GLY A 107 12.70 3.84 11.90
CA GLY A 107 11.71 3.27 10.96
C GLY A 107 10.53 2.63 11.70
N SER A 108 10.80 1.87 12.77
CA SER A 108 9.78 1.25 13.61
C SER A 108 8.90 2.31 14.29
N LEU A 109 9.51 3.33 14.87
CA LEU A 109 8.76 4.45 15.45
C LEU A 109 7.86 5.12 14.42
N GLY A 110 8.35 5.33 13.20
CA GLY A 110 7.57 5.88 12.08
C GLY A 110 6.33 5.02 11.77
N VAL A 111 6.48 3.70 11.73
CA VAL A 111 5.36 2.78 11.49
C VAL A 111 4.33 2.83 12.63
N PHE A 112 4.75 2.92 13.91
CA PHE A 112 3.81 3.08 15.02
C PHE A 112 3.05 4.41 14.95
N ILE A 113 3.70 5.50 14.58
CA ILE A 113 3.04 6.81 14.39
C ILE A 113 2.03 6.74 13.23
N LEU A 114 2.40 6.10 12.12
CA LEU A 114 1.49 5.88 10.99
C LEU A 114 0.30 5.02 11.38
N TRP A 115 0.50 3.95 12.14
CA TRP A 115 -0.60 3.10 12.61
C TRP A 115 -1.55 3.87 13.52
N LEU A 116 -1.03 4.65 14.46
CA LEU A 116 -1.85 5.52 15.30
C LEU A 116 -2.67 6.50 14.44
N GLY A 117 -2.02 7.15 13.46
CA GLY A 117 -2.70 8.04 12.52
C GLY A 117 -3.76 7.34 11.66
N TRP A 118 -3.61 6.05 11.41
CA TRP A 118 -4.54 5.28 10.59
C TRP A 118 -5.92 5.07 11.24
N TYR A 119 -6.00 5.08 12.55
CA TYR A 119 -7.31 5.13 13.22
C TYR A 119 -8.07 6.41 12.87
N GLY A 120 -7.40 7.55 12.81
CA GLY A 120 -7.98 8.78 12.28
C GLY A 120 -8.28 8.69 10.80
N PHE A 121 -7.37 8.13 10.01
CA PHE A 121 -7.51 7.99 8.56
C PHE A 121 -8.75 7.14 8.19
N ASN A 122 -8.89 5.94 8.73
CA ASN A 122 -10.05 5.08 8.48
C ASN A 122 -11.29 5.52 9.25
N GLY A 123 -11.16 6.07 10.45
CA GLY A 123 -12.29 6.42 11.29
C GLY A 123 -12.94 7.77 10.99
N ALA A 124 -12.27 8.67 10.26
CA ALA A 124 -12.73 10.05 10.09
C ALA A 124 -14.08 10.18 9.38
N ALA A 125 -14.46 9.22 8.55
CA ALA A 125 -15.74 9.24 7.82
C ALA A 125 -16.88 8.51 8.55
N ALA A 126 -16.63 7.92 9.72
CA ALA A 126 -17.65 7.23 10.49
C ALA A 126 -18.69 8.23 11.05
N THR A 127 -19.97 7.93 10.84
CA THR A 127 -21.08 8.78 11.26
C THR A 127 -21.76 8.32 12.55
N ASP A 128 -21.42 7.12 13.04
CA ASP A 128 -21.96 6.53 14.26
C ASP A 128 -20.90 5.74 15.03
N VAL A 129 -21.14 5.52 16.33
CA VAL A 129 -20.20 4.88 17.25
C VAL A 129 -20.00 3.38 16.95
N PRO A 130 -21.03 2.58 16.63
CA PRO A 130 -20.85 1.18 16.27
C PRO A 130 -19.94 1.00 15.03
N THR A 131 -20.16 1.77 13.98
CA THR A 131 -19.33 1.76 12.77
C THR A 131 -17.89 2.17 13.08
N LEU A 132 -17.69 3.24 13.85
CA LEU A 132 -16.37 3.69 14.27
C LEU A 132 -15.62 2.59 15.06
N GLY A 133 -16.30 1.95 16.02
CA GLY A 133 -15.73 0.87 16.81
C GLY A 133 -15.32 -0.33 15.95
N SER A 134 -16.16 -0.71 14.98
CA SER A 134 -15.84 -1.77 14.01
C SER A 134 -14.63 -1.42 13.15
N ILE A 135 -14.56 -0.20 12.62
CA ILE A 135 -13.43 0.30 11.84
C ILE A 135 -12.13 0.23 12.64
N PHE A 136 -12.15 0.65 13.92
CA PHE A 136 -10.96 0.57 14.77
C PHE A 136 -10.52 -0.88 15.01
N LEU A 137 -11.48 -1.78 15.19
CA LEU A 137 -11.20 -3.19 15.38
C LEU A 137 -10.57 -3.82 14.12
N THR A 138 -11.16 -3.63 12.94
CA THR A 138 -10.64 -4.16 11.67
C THR A 138 -9.29 -3.54 11.32
N THR A 139 -9.10 -2.23 11.56
CA THR A 139 -7.84 -1.51 11.38
C THR A 139 -6.75 -1.98 12.36
N THR A 140 -7.11 -2.60 13.48
CA THR A 140 -6.16 -3.23 14.41
C THR A 140 -5.83 -4.66 13.98
N VAL A 141 -6.85 -5.46 13.65
CA VAL A 141 -6.70 -6.89 13.36
C VAL A 141 -5.88 -7.13 12.10
N ALA A 142 -6.20 -6.46 11.01
CA ALA A 142 -5.55 -6.72 9.73
C ALA A 142 -4.03 -6.47 9.76
N PRO A 143 -3.50 -5.33 10.19
CA PRO A 143 -2.06 -5.11 10.25
C PRO A 143 -1.34 -5.97 11.30
N ALA A 144 -2.00 -6.29 12.43
CA ALA A 144 -1.43 -7.19 13.42
C ALA A 144 -1.22 -8.60 12.84
N VAL A 145 -2.24 -9.14 12.17
CA VAL A 145 -2.15 -10.44 11.51
C VAL A 145 -1.14 -10.41 10.36
N ALA A 146 -1.13 -9.36 9.54
CA ALA A 146 -0.17 -9.19 8.46
C ALA A 146 1.28 -9.25 8.97
N THR A 147 1.56 -8.55 10.05
CA THR A 147 2.89 -8.54 10.69
C THR A 147 3.29 -9.94 11.17
N VAL A 148 2.41 -10.64 11.89
CA VAL A 148 2.68 -11.98 12.41
C VAL A 148 2.88 -12.99 11.29
N VAL A 149 2.04 -12.95 10.26
CA VAL A 149 2.16 -13.85 9.09
C VAL A 149 3.44 -13.57 8.31
N CYS A 150 3.79 -12.30 8.08
CA CYS A 150 5.06 -11.94 7.44
C CYS A 150 6.27 -12.38 8.26
N MET A 151 6.22 -12.21 9.59
CA MET A 151 7.27 -12.67 10.48
C MET A 151 7.47 -14.19 10.36
N ALA A 152 6.40 -14.96 10.44
CA ALA A 152 6.45 -16.41 10.31
C ALA A 152 6.94 -16.83 8.91
N PHE A 153 6.42 -16.19 7.84
CA PHE A 153 6.80 -16.49 6.46
C PHE A 153 8.28 -16.21 6.20
N THR A 154 8.77 -15.04 6.62
CA THR A 154 10.20 -14.69 6.45
C THR A 154 11.10 -15.56 7.29
N TRP A 155 10.68 -15.95 8.50
CA TRP A 155 11.40 -16.89 9.36
C TRP A 155 11.56 -18.26 8.71
N ILE A 156 10.47 -18.83 8.21
CA ILE A 156 10.50 -20.13 7.51
C ILE A 156 11.35 -20.05 6.24
N LYS A 157 11.20 -18.98 5.44
CA LYS A 157 11.86 -18.85 4.15
C LYS A 157 13.35 -18.51 4.24
N TYR A 158 13.74 -17.66 5.21
CA TYR A 158 15.09 -17.11 5.32
C TYR A 158 15.85 -17.54 6.59
N GLY A 159 15.22 -18.38 7.45
CA GLY A 159 15.82 -18.87 8.69
C GLY A 159 15.81 -17.87 9.87
N LYS A 160 15.37 -16.64 9.63
CA LYS A 160 15.19 -15.60 10.65
C LYS A 160 14.11 -14.61 10.20
N PRO A 161 13.38 -13.97 11.14
CA PRO A 161 12.44 -12.90 10.81
C PRO A 161 13.16 -11.71 10.18
N ASP A 162 12.51 -11.07 9.22
CA ASP A 162 12.98 -9.82 8.63
C ASP A 162 12.18 -8.64 9.20
N VAL A 163 12.83 -7.81 10.02
CA VAL A 163 12.18 -6.68 10.71
C VAL A 163 11.65 -5.66 9.70
N SER A 164 12.40 -5.33 8.66
CA SER A 164 11.96 -4.35 7.67
C SER A 164 10.74 -4.83 6.89
N MET A 165 10.69 -6.13 6.56
CA MET A 165 9.51 -6.74 5.95
C MET A 165 8.31 -6.77 6.90
N CYS A 166 8.52 -7.04 8.21
CA CYS A 166 7.46 -6.97 9.22
C CYS A 166 6.87 -5.56 9.34
N LEU A 167 7.71 -4.52 9.28
CA LEU A 167 7.27 -3.13 9.28
C LEU A 167 6.45 -2.81 8.02
N ASN A 168 6.92 -3.22 6.85
CA ASN A 168 6.17 -3.09 5.60
C ASN A 168 4.87 -3.90 5.62
N ALA A 169 4.86 -5.08 6.23
CA ALA A 169 3.65 -5.90 6.35
C ALA A 169 2.60 -5.25 7.25
N SER A 170 3.01 -4.58 8.32
CA SER A 170 2.12 -3.79 9.15
C SER A 170 1.40 -2.71 8.31
N LEU A 171 2.16 -1.94 7.54
CA LEU A 171 1.59 -0.94 6.64
C LEU A 171 0.75 -1.57 5.52
N ALA A 172 1.18 -2.70 4.95
CA ALA A 172 0.43 -3.43 3.93
C ALA A 172 -0.94 -3.90 4.43
N GLY A 173 -1.01 -4.39 5.68
CA GLY A 173 -2.26 -4.75 6.34
C GLY A 173 -3.18 -3.55 6.55
N LEU A 174 -2.62 -2.39 6.93
CA LEU A 174 -3.35 -1.13 7.03
C LEU A 174 -3.92 -0.69 5.67
N VAL A 175 -3.11 -0.72 4.62
CA VAL A 175 -3.54 -0.40 3.25
C VAL A 175 -4.64 -1.34 2.76
N ALA A 176 -4.47 -2.64 2.97
CA ALA A 176 -5.43 -3.64 2.50
C ALA A 176 -6.79 -3.54 3.20
N ILE A 177 -6.83 -3.13 4.47
CA ILE A 177 -8.08 -2.99 5.20
C ILE A 177 -8.79 -1.66 4.92
N THR A 178 -8.12 -0.70 4.33
CA THR A 178 -8.62 0.69 4.18
C THR A 178 -9.89 0.77 3.34
N ALA A 179 -10.06 -0.05 2.28
CA ALA A 179 -11.31 -0.07 1.51
C ALA A 179 -12.45 -0.81 2.22
N PRO A 180 -12.24 -2.01 2.82
CA PRO A 180 -13.32 -2.78 3.42
C PRO A 180 -13.49 -2.57 4.92
N CYS A 181 -12.83 -1.60 5.56
CA CYS A 181 -12.77 -1.50 7.03
C CYS A 181 -14.14 -1.31 7.70
N ASP A 182 -15.09 -0.72 7.02
CA ASP A 182 -16.47 -0.46 7.50
C ASP A 182 -17.43 -1.61 7.20
N VAL A 183 -17.14 -2.42 6.18
CA VAL A 183 -18.05 -3.45 5.64
C VAL A 183 -17.57 -4.89 5.85
N THR A 184 -16.47 -5.11 6.58
CA THR A 184 -15.96 -6.44 6.89
C THR A 184 -15.99 -6.74 8.39
N ASP A 185 -16.03 -8.01 8.76
CA ASP A 185 -15.92 -8.47 10.15
C ASP A 185 -14.45 -8.78 10.54
N CYS A 186 -14.24 -9.20 11.79
CA CYS A 186 -12.90 -9.55 12.29
C CYS A 186 -12.26 -10.73 11.56
N VAL A 187 -13.06 -11.70 11.10
CA VAL A 187 -12.54 -12.87 10.38
C VAL A 187 -12.07 -12.46 9.00
N GLY A 188 -12.88 -11.68 8.28
CA GLY A 188 -12.49 -11.06 7.01
C GLY A 188 -11.24 -10.21 7.16
N ALA A 189 -11.17 -9.33 8.17
CA ALA A 189 -10.00 -8.49 8.44
C ALA A 189 -8.74 -9.31 8.71
N ALA A 190 -8.85 -10.43 9.46
CA ALA A 190 -7.72 -11.32 9.72
C ALA A 190 -7.21 -12.00 8.44
N ILE A 191 -8.10 -12.47 7.58
CA ILE A 191 -7.74 -13.09 6.30
C ILE A 191 -7.13 -12.05 5.36
N ILE A 192 -7.71 -10.85 5.27
CA ILE A 192 -7.18 -9.74 4.48
C ILE A 192 -5.75 -9.41 4.91
N GLY A 193 -5.53 -9.30 6.22
CA GLY A 193 -4.20 -9.07 6.78
C GLY A 193 -3.22 -10.22 6.50
N ALA A 194 -3.65 -11.46 6.64
CA ALA A 194 -2.79 -12.63 6.37
C ALA A 194 -2.28 -12.65 4.92
N VAL A 195 -3.15 -12.37 3.97
CA VAL A 195 -2.77 -12.27 2.55
C VAL A 195 -1.84 -11.08 2.32
N ALA A 196 -2.13 -9.92 2.90
CA ALA A 196 -1.31 -8.71 2.78
C ALA A 196 0.13 -8.94 3.28
N GLY A 197 0.30 -9.67 4.40
CA GLY A 197 1.60 -9.99 4.97
C GLY A 197 2.50 -10.86 4.07
N ILE A 198 1.90 -11.72 3.24
CA ILE A 198 2.63 -12.53 2.24
C ILE A 198 2.82 -11.71 0.96
N LEU A 199 1.78 -11.01 0.52
CA LEU A 199 1.76 -10.26 -0.72
C LEU A 199 2.83 -9.17 -0.76
N VAL A 200 3.07 -8.47 0.36
CA VAL A 200 4.12 -7.45 0.43
C VAL A 200 5.52 -8.01 0.20
N VAL A 201 5.83 -9.20 0.75
CA VAL A 201 7.13 -9.85 0.53
C VAL A 201 7.31 -10.26 -0.93
N PHE A 202 6.23 -10.80 -1.52
CA PHE A 202 6.22 -11.14 -2.95
C PHE A 202 6.33 -9.88 -3.82
N GLY A 203 5.59 -8.81 -3.49
CA GLY A 203 5.60 -7.55 -4.21
C GLY A 203 6.99 -6.89 -4.25
N VAL A 204 7.67 -6.82 -3.10
CA VAL A 204 9.08 -6.32 -3.05
C VAL A 204 9.99 -7.16 -3.93
N TRP A 205 9.89 -8.50 -3.81
CA TRP A 205 10.68 -9.39 -4.65
C TRP A 205 10.38 -9.18 -6.14
N PHE A 206 9.12 -9.03 -6.51
CA PHE A 206 8.69 -8.87 -7.90
C PHE A 206 9.19 -7.55 -8.51
N VAL A 207 9.05 -6.44 -7.79
CA VAL A 207 9.53 -5.12 -8.24
C VAL A 207 11.03 -5.13 -8.43
N ASP A 208 11.78 -5.70 -7.50
CA ASP A 208 13.24 -5.76 -7.54
C ASP A 208 13.78 -6.74 -8.59
N ASN A 209 13.22 -7.95 -8.70
CA ASN A 209 13.81 -9.04 -9.46
C ASN A 209 13.16 -9.30 -10.83
N VAL A 210 11.94 -8.83 -11.03
CA VAL A 210 11.22 -9.00 -12.31
C VAL A 210 11.11 -7.69 -13.05
N LEU A 211 10.65 -6.63 -12.40
CA LEU A 211 10.52 -5.31 -13.02
C LEU A 211 11.86 -4.56 -13.06
N HIS A 212 12.81 -4.93 -12.22
CA HIS A 212 14.10 -4.24 -12.07
C HIS A 212 13.95 -2.73 -11.80
N VAL A 213 12.95 -2.38 -11.02
CA VAL A 213 12.74 -1.02 -10.52
C VAL A 213 13.22 -0.94 -9.08
N ASP A 214 13.98 0.09 -8.76
CA ASP A 214 14.46 0.31 -7.39
C ASP A 214 13.38 1.03 -6.58
N ASP A 215 12.67 0.29 -5.75
CA ASP A 215 11.72 0.80 -4.76
C ASP A 215 12.40 0.85 -3.39
N PRO A 216 12.94 2.02 -2.97
CA PRO A 216 13.86 2.10 -1.83
C PRO A 216 13.28 1.62 -0.49
N VAL A 217 11.98 1.78 -0.31
CA VAL A 217 11.29 1.51 0.97
C VAL A 217 10.19 0.46 0.83
N GLY A 218 9.99 -0.10 -0.36
CA GLY A 218 8.91 -1.04 -0.61
C GLY A 218 7.54 -0.37 -0.76
N ALA A 219 7.51 0.92 -1.10
CA ALA A 219 6.26 1.69 -1.24
C ALA A 219 5.33 1.11 -2.31
N VAL A 220 5.87 0.67 -3.44
CA VAL A 220 5.09 0.03 -4.51
C VAL A 220 4.43 -1.26 -3.99
N ALA A 221 5.20 -2.10 -3.29
CA ALA A 221 4.68 -3.35 -2.74
C ALA A 221 3.63 -3.11 -1.65
N VAL A 222 3.82 -2.12 -0.80
CA VAL A 222 2.89 -1.76 0.26
C VAL A 222 1.61 -1.15 -0.32
N HIS A 223 1.74 -0.14 -1.17
CA HIS A 223 0.60 0.68 -1.59
C HIS A 223 -0.10 0.15 -2.85
N MET A 224 0.63 -0.16 -3.93
CA MET A 224 0.01 -0.65 -5.16
C MET A 224 -0.55 -2.07 -4.99
N PHE A 225 0.27 -3.03 -4.58
CA PHE A 225 -0.18 -4.42 -4.49
C PHE A 225 -1.25 -4.62 -3.42
N ASN A 226 -1.08 -3.99 -2.25
CA ASN A 226 -2.06 -4.14 -1.18
C ASN A 226 -3.26 -3.19 -1.32
N GLY A 227 -3.14 -2.11 -2.08
CA GLY A 227 -4.27 -1.31 -2.53
C GLY A 227 -5.18 -2.09 -3.48
N ILE A 228 -4.59 -2.78 -4.48
CA ILE A 228 -5.29 -3.73 -5.36
C ILE A 228 -5.98 -4.81 -4.51
N TRP A 229 -5.25 -5.43 -3.59
CA TRP A 229 -5.80 -6.47 -2.74
C TRP A 229 -6.95 -5.97 -1.85
N GLY A 230 -6.82 -4.82 -1.20
CA GLY A 230 -7.88 -4.21 -0.39
C GLY A 230 -9.14 -3.89 -1.20
N THR A 231 -8.98 -3.42 -2.42
CA THR A 231 -10.09 -3.16 -3.34
C THR A 231 -10.83 -4.46 -3.69
N ILE A 232 -10.10 -5.52 -4.03
CA ILE A 232 -10.67 -6.84 -4.29
C ILE A 232 -11.35 -7.40 -3.03
N ALA A 233 -10.76 -7.18 -1.86
CA ALA A 233 -11.23 -7.69 -0.59
C ALA A 233 -12.65 -7.20 -0.23
N VAL A 234 -13.06 -6.01 -0.63
CA VAL A 234 -14.46 -5.57 -0.52
C VAL A 234 -15.39 -6.55 -1.21
N GLY A 235 -15.08 -6.92 -2.46
CA GLY A 235 -15.89 -7.84 -3.25
C GLY A 235 -15.92 -9.29 -2.72
N LEU A 236 -14.95 -9.64 -1.87
CA LEU A 236 -14.86 -10.97 -1.26
C LEU A 236 -15.47 -11.04 0.14
N PHE A 237 -15.25 -10.00 0.97
CA PHE A 237 -15.45 -10.04 2.42
C PHE A 237 -16.48 -9.04 2.95
N ALA A 238 -17.16 -8.25 2.11
CA ALA A 238 -18.26 -7.40 2.57
C ALA A 238 -19.37 -8.26 3.18
N THR A 239 -19.87 -7.87 4.35
CA THR A 239 -20.89 -8.64 5.08
C THR A 239 -21.90 -7.74 5.79
N SER A 240 -23.16 -8.15 5.76
CA SER A 240 -24.26 -7.47 6.47
C SER A 240 -24.11 -7.50 7.99
N SER A 241 -23.21 -8.30 8.54
CA SER A 241 -22.89 -8.28 9.97
C SER A 241 -22.02 -7.08 10.39
N ALA A 242 -21.37 -6.41 9.45
CA ALA A 242 -20.59 -5.22 9.72
C ALA A 242 -21.49 -3.98 9.89
N PRO A 243 -21.29 -3.16 10.93
CA PRO A 243 -22.18 -2.02 11.22
C PRO A 243 -22.28 -0.97 10.09
N GLY A 244 -21.20 -0.80 9.30
CA GLY A 244 -21.18 0.14 8.18
C GLY A 244 -21.85 -0.36 6.89
N PHE A 245 -22.20 -1.64 6.82
CA PHE A 245 -22.66 -2.26 5.59
C PHE A 245 -23.93 -1.63 4.99
N GLU A 246 -24.93 -1.34 5.84
CA GLU A 246 -26.18 -0.73 5.37
C GLU A 246 -25.94 0.69 4.82
N LEU A 247 -25.03 1.46 5.46
CA LEU A 247 -24.67 2.81 5.01
C LEU A 247 -23.91 2.79 3.68
N ALA A 248 -23.09 1.74 3.47
CA ALA A 248 -22.37 1.56 2.22
C ALA A 248 -23.27 1.27 1.01
N GLY A 249 -24.47 0.71 1.22
CA GLY A 249 -25.45 0.45 0.18
C GLY A 249 -25.00 -0.57 -0.89
N ILE A 250 -24.03 -1.42 -0.58
CA ILE A 250 -23.42 -2.40 -1.47
C ILE A 250 -24.02 -3.81 -1.30
N LYS A 251 -23.54 -4.76 -2.08
CA LYS A 251 -23.88 -6.18 -1.93
C LYS A 251 -22.87 -6.89 -1.06
N GLU A 252 -23.30 -7.97 -0.42
CA GLU A 252 -22.40 -8.89 0.27
C GLU A 252 -21.31 -9.41 -0.67
N GLY A 253 -20.15 -9.69 -0.10
CA GLY A 253 -19.04 -10.27 -0.80
C GLY A 253 -19.24 -11.73 -1.17
N LEU A 254 -18.41 -12.24 -2.04
CA LEU A 254 -18.49 -13.59 -2.57
C LEU A 254 -18.53 -14.65 -1.46
N PHE A 255 -17.72 -14.50 -0.41
CA PHE A 255 -17.62 -15.48 0.68
C PHE A 255 -18.78 -15.39 1.69
N TYR A 256 -19.59 -14.36 1.62
CA TYR A 256 -20.78 -14.16 2.45
C TYR A 256 -22.09 -14.34 1.66
N GLY A 257 -22.02 -14.94 0.47
CA GLY A 257 -23.20 -15.33 -0.30
C GLY A 257 -23.70 -14.28 -1.30
N GLY A 258 -23.03 -13.13 -1.44
CA GLY A 258 -23.43 -12.06 -2.36
C GLY A 258 -23.14 -12.32 -3.85
N GLY A 259 -22.48 -13.42 -4.17
CA GLY A 259 -22.12 -13.78 -5.55
C GLY A 259 -21.04 -12.86 -6.13
N PHE A 260 -20.93 -12.82 -7.45
CA PHE A 260 -19.84 -12.12 -8.14
C PHE A 260 -20.12 -10.63 -8.42
N LYS A 261 -21.31 -10.11 -8.05
CA LYS A 261 -21.69 -8.75 -8.45
C LYS A 261 -20.78 -7.70 -7.83
N GLN A 262 -20.60 -7.73 -6.49
CA GLN A 262 -19.75 -6.76 -5.81
C GLN A 262 -18.29 -6.90 -6.24
N LEU A 263 -17.81 -8.14 -6.37
CA LEU A 263 -16.45 -8.40 -6.86
C LEU A 263 -16.22 -7.83 -8.26
N GLY A 264 -17.18 -8.00 -9.16
CA GLY A 264 -17.12 -7.44 -10.52
C GLY A 264 -17.05 -5.91 -10.53
N LEU A 265 -17.83 -5.24 -9.66
CA LEU A 265 -17.81 -3.77 -9.53
C LEU A 265 -16.47 -3.28 -8.99
N GLN A 266 -15.85 -4.00 -8.05
CA GLN A 266 -14.53 -3.67 -7.54
C GLN A 266 -13.46 -3.79 -8.63
N PHE A 267 -13.51 -4.82 -9.48
CA PHE A 267 -12.63 -4.90 -10.63
C PHE A 267 -12.85 -3.76 -11.63
N VAL A 268 -14.09 -3.37 -11.92
CA VAL A 268 -14.36 -2.24 -12.81
C VAL A 268 -13.74 -0.95 -12.25
N GLY A 269 -13.98 -0.62 -10.97
CA GLY A 269 -13.40 0.58 -10.36
C GLY A 269 -11.88 0.56 -10.26
N MET A 270 -11.28 -0.63 -10.17
CA MET A 270 -9.83 -0.79 -10.12
C MET A 270 -9.15 -0.51 -11.48
N PHE A 271 -9.84 -0.77 -12.60
CA PHE A 271 -9.28 -0.60 -13.94
C PHE A 271 -9.62 0.75 -14.59
N ILE A 272 -10.41 1.58 -13.95
CA ILE A 272 -10.72 2.95 -14.39
C ILE A 272 -9.78 3.95 -13.76
#